data_4c5d4d035cd21262e414a97bd1bedc22
#
_entry.id   4c5d4d035cd21262e414a97bd1bedc22
#
_cell.length_a   1.000
_cell.length_b   1.000
_cell.length_c   1.000
_cell.angle_alpha   90.00
_cell.angle_beta   90.00
_cell.angle_gamma   90.00
#
_symmetry.space_group_name_H-M   'P 1'
#
loop_
_entity.id
_entity.type
_entity.pdbx_description
1 polymer ?
#
loop_
_entity_poly.entity_id
_entity_poly.type
_entity_poly.pdbx_seq_one_letter_code
_entity_poly.pdbx_strand_id
1 'polypeptide(L)'
;MTRARDSVMPLVRNGVDKAANHFSRLGYGVLPWLIQSWRRVHVEHNVPYRNTRKRSHLLDIYRPRDAVGQLPAILYIHGGAFSMMSKDTHRIMAYVLAAQGYQVFNINYRLGPVHAYPKPLKDAMAALEWVLDNGAKYGADTGRLAIIGESAGANLAAALAYCTTHPRPEPFTRSIFEREVDIACVAPLYGLLDLHDVRRFWRDPDKSRRMAGWIKGEIRGTAYSYLGRRVKRALQFPLASPLRLFEKPAVPGSRPLPPFFTTVGTADPLLGDTIRLSEALARRNTNCELHVFRGEIHAFNVLLWRAAAREQWGALFDFLEKHMHGTMAEAPAQAPHYASLAETFAE
;
A
#
# COMPACT_ATOMS: atom_id res chain seq x y z
N MET A 1 26.22 -9.88 -22.99
CA MET A 1 26.06 -8.91 -21.91
C MET A 1 24.81 -9.10 -21.03
N THR A 2 23.87 -9.98 -21.34
CA THR A 2 22.63 -10.24 -20.60
C THR A 2 22.81 -11.17 -19.39
N ARG A 3 23.71 -12.16 -19.42
CA ARG A 3 23.89 -13.13 -18.32
C ARG A 3 24.51 -12.56 -17.03
N ALA A 4 25.39 -11.56 -17.13
CA ALA A 4 26.01 -10.95 -15.94
C ALA A 4 25.06 -10.04 -15.16
N ARG A 5 24.07 -9.41 -15.82
CA ARG A 5 23.03 -8.61 -15.14
C ARG A 5 22.05 -9.45 -14.32
N ASP A 6 21.75 -10.67 -14.76
CA ASP A 6 20.79 -11.55 -14.07
C ASP A 6 21.35 -12.13 -12.75
N SER A 7 22.67 -12.18 -12.60
CA SER A 7 23.33 -12.66 -11.37
C SER A 7 23.60 -11.57 -10.33
N VAL A 8 23.76 -10.31 -10.74
CA VAL A 8 24.04 -9.18 -9.83
C VAL A 8 22.76 -8.61 -9.21
N MET A 9 21.63 -8.62 -9.94
CA MET A 9 20.35 -8.10 -9.45
C MET A 9 19.83 -8.78 -8.16
N PRO A 10 19.91 -10.11 -7.97
CA PRO A 10 19.52 -10.73 -6.71
C PRO A 10 20.40 -10.33 -5.53
N LEU A 11 21.71 -10.13 -5.74
CA LEU A 11 22.65 -9.71 -4.70
C LEU A 11 22.38 -8.27 -4.24
N VAL A 12 22.13 -7.35 -5.18
CA VAL A 12 21.79 -5.96 -4.88
C VAL A 12 20.45 -5.88 -4.13
N ARG A 13 19.44 -6.63 -4.57
CA ARG A 13 18.13 -6.70 -3.90
C ARG A 13 18.23 -7.24 -2.48
N ASN A 14 18.96 -8.33 -2.28
CA ASN A 14 19.22 -8.86 -0.94
C ASN A 14 19.97 -7.86 -0.04
N GLY A 15 20.86 -7.06 -0.62
CA GLY A 15 21.56 -5.98 0.08
C GLY A 15 20.60 -4.86 0.51
N VAL A 16 19.73 -4.42 -0.41
CA VAL A 16 18.70 -3.40 -0.13
C VAL A 16 17.71 -3.89 0.93
N ASP A 17 17.23 -5.14 0.81
CA ASP A 17 16.32 -5.72 1.81
C ASP A 17 16.96 -5.81 3.20
N LYS A 18 18.23 -6.24 3.27
CA LYS A 18 18.96 -6.29 4.54
C LYS A 18 19.16 -4.90 5.12
N ALA A 19 19.56 -3.93 4.30
CA ALA A 19 19.76 -2.55 4.72
C ALA A 19 18.43 -1.92 5.18
N ALA A 20 17.35 -2.08 4.43
CA ALA A 20 16.02 -1.59 4.79
C ALA A 20 15.51 -2.25 6.09
N ASN A 21 15.72 -3.56 6.27
CA ASN A 21 15.35 -4.26 7.49
C ASN A 21 16.20 -3.83 8.68
N HIS A 22 17.50 -3.62 8.49
CA HIS A 22 18.40 -3.11 9.52
C HIS A 22 18.01 -1.67 9.90
N PHE A 23 17.78 -0.81 8.93
CA PHE A 23 17.30 0.56 9.14
C PHE A 23 15.95 0.58 9.85
N SER A 24 15.00 -0.29 9.48
CA SER A 24 13.71 -0.41 10.15
C SER A 24 13.79 -0.96 11.58
N ARG A 25 14.90 -1.62 11.95
CA ARG A 25 15.14 -2.10 13.32
C ARG A 25 15.90 -1.09 14.18
N LEU A 26 16.92 -0.44 13.64
CA LEU A 26 17.86 0.39 14.38
C LEU A 26 17.68 1.88 14.09
N GLY A 27 17.41 2.28 12.84
CA GLY A 27 17.39 3.68 12.43
C GLY A 27 16.30 4.51 13.12
N TYR A 28 15.22 3.87 13.52
CA TYR A 28 14.14 4.50 14.27
C TYR A 28 14.22 4.25 15.78
N GLY A 29 15.08 3.33 16.25
CA GLY A 29 15.36 3.11 17.66
C GLY A 29 16.07 4.28 18.36
N VAL A 30 16.48 5.30 17.59
CA VAL A 30 17.05 6.56 18.08
C VAL A 30 15.99 7.66 18.30
N LEU A 31 14.73 7.44 17.89
CA LEU A 31 13.66 8.41 18.07
C LEU A 31 12.82 8.04 19.30
N PRO A 32 12.93 8.76 20.43
CA PRO A 32 12.32 8.36 21.72
C PRO A 32 10.80 8.17 21.64
N TRP A 33 10.09 9.00 20.87
CA TRP A 33 8.65 8.92 20.69
C TRP A 33 8.23 7.65 19.90
N LEU A 34 9.05 7.19 18.97
CA LEU A 34 8.77 5.96 18.21
C LEU A 34 8.93 4.72 19.09
N ILE A 35 9.95 4.73 19.97
CA ILE A 35 10.15 3.68 20.98
C ILE A 35 8.96 3.65 21.94
N GLN A 36 8.47 4.81 22.37
CA GLN A 36 7.30 4.88 23.24
C GLN A 36 6.03 4.37 22.54
N SER A 37 5.82 4.70 21.26
CA SER A 37 4.72 4.17 20.46
C SER A 37 4.81 2.66 20.30
N TRP A 38 6.01 2.10 20.07
CA TRP A 38 6.19 0.65 19.95
C TRP A 38 5.85 -0.10 21.24
N ARG A 39 6.20 0.44 22.41
CA ARG A 39 5.86 -0.16 23.72
C ARG A 39 4.35 -0.27 23.93
N ARG A 40 3.56 0.59 23.31
CA ARG A 40 2.09 0.59 23.38
C ARG A 40 1.42 -0.35 22.37
N VAL A 41 2.16 -0.95 21.46
CA VAL A 41 1.62 -1.85 20.44
C VAL A 41 2.01 -3.29 20.75
N HIS A 42 1.03 -4.18 20.72
CA HIS A 42 1.24 -5.63 20.71
C HIS A 42 1.37 -6.10 19.26
N VAL A 43 2.28 -7.03 19.01
CA VAL A 43 2.47 -7.59 17.67
C VAL A 43 2.44 -9.11 17.74
N GLU A 44 1.54 -9.72 16.97
CA GLU A 44 1.55 -11.14 16.69
C GLU A 44 2.24 -11.38 15.34
N HIS A 45 3.37 -12.08 15.38
CA HIS A 45 4.23 -12.25 14.22
C HIS A 45 3.97 -13.53 13.46
N ASN A 46 4.12 -13.45 12.12
CA ASN A 46 4.18 -14.61 11.23
C ASN A 46 2.91 -15.47 11.24
N VAL A 47 1.75 -14.84 11.33
CA VAL A 47 0.45 -15.52 11.22
C VAL A 47 0.23 -15.94 9.75
N PRO A 48 -0.04 -17.24 9.47
CA PRO A 48 -0.24 -17.69 8.11
C PRO A 48 -1.65 -17.35 7.61
N TYR A 49 -1.75 -16.63 6.50
CA TYR A 49 -3.03 -16.36 5.83
C TYR A 49 -3.33 -17.38 4.69
N ARG A 50 -2.41 -18.30 4.45
CA ARG A 50 -2.61 -19.46 3.58
C ARG A 50 -2.05 -20.72 4.26
N ASN A 51 -2.65 -21.86 4.03
CA ASN A 51 -2.13 -23.15 4.51
C ASN A 51 -0.87 -23.55 3.71
N THR A 52 0.22 -22.80 3.89
CA THR A 52 1.53 -23.07 3.29
C THR A 52 2.63 -22.74 4.29
N ARG A 53 3.84 -23.30 4.08
CA ARG A 53 5.02 -22.97 4.91
C ARG A 53 5.86 -21.83 4.33
N LYS A 54 5.30 -20.99 3.43
CA LYS A 54 6.05 -19.94 2.73
C LYS A 54 6.01 -18.64 3.51
N ARG A 55 7.16 -18.01 3.72
CA ARG A 55 7.24 -16.66 4.33
C ARG A 55 6.40 -15.62 3.58
N SER A 56 6.25 -15.76 2.26
CA SER A 56 5.41 -14.89 1.44
C SER A 56 3.92 -15.00 1.72
N HIS A 57 3.48 -15.95 2.54
CA HIS A 57 2.09 -16.13 2.94
C HIS A 57 1.87 -15.90 4.43
N LEU A 58 2.75 -15.12 5.04
CA LEU A 58 2.68 -14.69 6.45
C LEU A 58 2.31 -13.22 6.53
N LEU A 59 1.59 -12.85 7.56
CA LEU A 59 1.32 -11.49 7.96
C LEU A 59 1.72 -11.28 9.43
N ASP A 60 1.89 -10.01 9.82
CA ASP A 60 1.98 -9.61 11.22
C ASP A 60 0.73 -8.80 11.59
N ILE A 61 0.25 -8.99 12.81
CA ILE A 61 -0.92 -8.30 13.36
C ILE A 61 -0.46 -7.33 14.42
N TYR A 62 -0.77 -6.04 14.25
CA TYR A 62 -0.43 -4.98 15.19
C TYR A 62 -1.70 -4.45 15.83
N ARG A 63 -1.67 -4.29 17.16
CA ARG A 63 -2.80 -3.83 17.95
C ARG A 63 -2.32 -2.97 19.12
N PRO A 64 -2.98 -1.84 19.44
CA PRO A 64 -2.72 -1.14 20.69
C PRO A 64 -2.93 -2.08 21.90
N ARG A 65 -2.00 -2.07 22.87
CA ARG A 65 -2.06 -2.97 24.06
C ARG A 65 -3.26 -2.72 24.94
N ASP A 66 -3.63 -1.45 25.06
CA ASP A 66 -4.69 -1.00 25.96
C ASP A 66 -6.06 -0.92 25.27
N ALA A 67 -6.14 -1.42 24.02
CA ALA A 67 -7.39 -1.38 23.26
C ALA A 67 -8.43 -2.35 23.82
N VAL A 68 -9.62 -1.85 24.06
CA VAL A 68 -10.80 -2.63 24.47
C VAL A 68 -11.74 -2.78 23.28
N GLY A 69 -12.34 -3.98 23.12
CA GLY A 69 -13.29 -4.24 22.06
C GLY A 69 -12.64 -4.40 20.67
N GLN A 70 -13.45 -4.30 19.63
CA GLN A 70 -12.99 -4.41 18.24
C GLN A 70 -12.55 -3.06 17.71
N LEU A 71 -11.44 -3.04 16.95
CA LEU A 71 -10.87 -1.85 16.32
C LEU A 71 -11.11 -1.88 14.81
N PRO A 72 -11.26 -0.72 14.16
CA PRO A 72 -11.25 -0.64 12.70
C PRO A 72 -10.00 -1.32 12.13
N ALA A 73 -10.18 -2.07 11.05
CA ALA A 73 -9.15 -2.92 10.46
C ALA A 73 -8.42 -2.23 9.30
N ILE A 74 -7.12 -2.45 9.19
CA ILE A 74 -6.32 -2.02 8.04
C ILE A 74 -5.59 -3.23 7.45
N LEU A 75 -5.83 -3.52 6.18
CA LEU A 75 -4.97 -4.38 5.38
C LEU A 75 -3.85 -3.53 4.78
N TYR A 76 -2.62 -3.73 5.26
CA TYR A 76 -1.45 -2.97 4.80
C TYR A 76 -0.58 -3.79 3.86
N ILE A 77 -0.27 -3.23 2.67
CA ILE A 77 0.44 -3.89 1.58
C ILE A 77 1.72 -3.12 1.27
N HIS A 78 2.88 -3.71 1.58
CA HIS A 78 4.18 -3.07 1.43
C HIS A 78 4.55 -2.76 -0.03
N GLY A 79 5.41 -1.77 -0.22
CA GLY A 79 6.05 -1.44 -1.49
C GLY A 79 7.20 -2.40 -1.85
N GLY A 80 8.10 -1.95 -2.74
CA GLY A 80 9.31 -2.69 -3.12
C GLY A 80 9.30 -3.25 -4.54
N ALA A 81 8.76 -2.49 -5.50
CA ALA A 81 8.86 -2.79 -6.93
C ALA A 81 8.41 -4.22 -7.32
N PHE A 82 7.49 -4.83 -6.56
CA PHE A 82 7.05 -6.23 -6.67
C PHE A 82 8.17 -7.28 -6.56
N SER A 83 9.36 -6.92 -6.16
CA SER A 83 10.54 -7.80 -6.25
C SER A 83 11.43 -7.79 -5.02
N MET A 84 11.18 -6.92 -4.08
CA MET A 84 11.95 -6.76 -2.85
C MET A 84 11.07 -6.30 -1.70
N MET A 85 11.64 -6.21 -0.51
CA MET A 85 10.99 -5.78 0.73
C MET A 85 9.98 -6.80 1.28
N SER A 86 9.38 -6.48 2.39
CA SER A 86 8.49 -7.38 3.14
C SER A 86 7.72 -6.63 4.21
N LYS A 87 6.78 -7.31 4.87
CA LYS A 87 6.14 -6.83 6.10
C LYS A 87 7.16 -6.41 7.17
N ASP A 88 8.34 -7.07 7.20
CA ASP A 88 9.39 -6.78 8.18
C ASP A 88 10.10 -5.44 7.91
N THR A 89 10.25 -5.04 6.65
CA THR A 89 10.84 -3.74 6.27
C THR A 89 9.86 -2.58 6.47
N HIS A 90 8.55 -2.84 6.39
CA HIS A 90 7.48 -1.85 6.54
C HIS A 90 6.80 -1.89 7.91
N ARG A 91 7.42 -2.56 8.91
CA ARG A 91 6.86 -2.65 10.27
C ARG A 91 6.55 -1.30 10.90
N ILE A 92 7.34 -0.29 10.57
CA ILE A 92 7.19 1.06 11.13
C ILE A 92 5.85 1.66 10.74
N MET A 93 5.45 1.50 9.48
CA MET A 93 4.15 1.97 9.00
C MET A 93 3.01 1.30 9.77
N ALA A 94 3.14 -0.01 10.00
CA ALA A 94 2.16 -0.76 10.80
C ALA A 94 2.14 -0.31 12.26
N TYR A 95 3.30 -0.01 12.87
CA TYR A 95 3.36 0.56 14.21
C TYR A 95 2.70 1.94 14.29
N VAL A 96 2.98 2.83 13.33
CA VAL A 96 2.40 4.19 13.27
C VAL A 96 0.88 4.11 13.16
N LEU A 97 0.35 3.26 12.28
CA LEU A 97 -1.09 3.04 12.12
C LEU A 97 -1.71 2.42 13.40
N ALA A 98 -1.09 1.40 13.98
CA ALA A 98 -1.61 0.76 15.17
C ALA A 98 -1.59 1.70 16.39
N ALA A 99 -0.58 2.56 16.52
CA ALA A 99 -0.52 3.55 17.58
C ALA A 99 -1.66 4.58 17.52
N GLN A 100 -2.31 4.74 16.37
CA GLN A 100 -3.50 5.58 16.17
C GLN A 100 -4.83 4.85 16.42
N GLY A 101 -4.80 3.62 16.94
CA GLY A 101 -6.02 2.93 17.32
C GLY A 101 -6.55 1.92 16.31
N TYR A 102 -5.79 1.60 15.26
CA TYR A 102 -6.20 0.64 14.24
C TYR A 102 -5.65 -0.77 14.51
N GLN A 103 -6.42 -1.78 14.11
CA GLN A 103 -5.96 -3.17 14.01
C GLN A 103 -5.31 -3.38 12.64
N VAL A 104 -3.98 -3.55 12.57
CA VAL A 104 -3.25 -3.57 11.30
C VAL A 104 -2.79 -4.98 10.94
N PHE A 105 -3.14 -5.43 9.76
CA PHE A 105 -2.69 -6.68 9.14
C PHE A 105 -1.66 -6.36 8.07
N ASN A 106 -0.38 -6.43 8.42
CA ASN A 106 0.74 -6.12 7.55
C ASN A 106 1.20 -7.40 6.84
N ILE A 107 0.94 -7.51 5.55
CA ILE A 107 1.10 -8.76 4.80
C ILE A 107 2.42 -8.85 4.04
N ASN A 108 2.93 -10.06 3.87
CA ASN A 108 3.82 -10.41 2.78
C ASN A 108 3.00 -10.88 1.57
N TYR A 109 3.61 -10.87 0.41
CA TYR A 109 3.10 -11.47 -0.82
C TYR A 109 4.27 -12.02 -1.65
N ARG A 110 4.01 -12.94 -2.58
CA ARG A 110 5.05 -13.51 -3.44
C ARG A 110 5.62 -12.46 -4.40
N LEU A 111 6.95 -12.41 -4.50
CA LEU A 111 7.68 -11.40 -5.26
C LEU A 111 8.11 -11.93 -6.62
N GLY A 112 8.08 -11.04 -7.59
CA GLY A 112 8.60 -11.28 -8.94
C GLY A 112 10.14 -11.16 -9.02
N PRO A 113 10.72 -11.51 -10.17
CA PRO A 113 10.08 -12.10 -11.35
C PRO A 113 9.75 -13.59 -11.21
N VAL A 114 10.23 -14.28 -10.16
CA VAL A 114 9.98 -15.72 -9.92
C VAL A 114 8.48 -15.98 -9.74
N HIS A 115 7.81 -15.06 -9.07
CA HIS A 115 6.38 -15.11 -8.85
C HIS A 115 5.67 -13.91 -9.49
N ALA A 116 5.79 -13.81 -10.83
CA ALA A 116 5.13 -12.75 -11.60
C ALA A 116 3.59 -12.77 -11.48
N TYR A 117 2.94 -11.70 -11.94
CA TYR A 117 1.49 -11.58 -12.06
C TYR A 117 0.85 -12.89 -12.60
N PRO A 118 -0.28 -13.35 -12.07
CA PRO A 118 -1.12 -12.69 -11.03
C PRO A 118 -0.78 -13.10 -9.59
N LYS A 119 0.37 -13.77 -9.33
CA LYS A 119 0.65 -14.36 -8.00
C LYS A 119 0.67 -13.33 -6.87
N PRO A 120 1.31 -12.14 -6.98
CA PRO A 120 1.24 -11.13 -5.92
C PRO A 120 -0.19 -10.66 -5.62
N LEU A 121 -1.00 -10.39 -6.66
CA LEU A 121 -2.39 -9.98 -6.50
C LEU A 121 -3.26 -11.09 -5.87
N LYS A 122 -3.06 -12.35 -6.29
CA LYS A 122 -3.75 -13.50 -5.68
C LYS A 122 -3.39 -13.70 -4.20
N ASP A 123 -2.19 -13.31 -3.80
CA ASP A 123 -1.78 -13.39 -2.40
C ASP A 123 -2.39 -12.25 -1.59
N ALA A 124 -2.39 -11.02 -2.11
CA ALA A 124 -3.05 -9.89 -1.47
C ALA A 124 -4.57 -10.13 -1.31
N MET A 125 -5.20 -10.72 -2.33
CA MET A 125 -6.61 -11.11 -2.29
C MET A 125 -6.89 -12.19 -1.23
N ALA A 126 -6.05 -13.22 -1.16
CA ALA A 126 -6.19 -14.25 -0.14
C ALA A 126 -5.93 -13.72 1.28
N ALA A 127 -5.06 -12.74 1.43
CA ALA A 127 -4.87 -12.07 2.72
C ALA A 127 -6.10 -11.24 3.11
N LEU A 128 -6.72 -10.53 2.16
CA LEU A 128 -7.98 -9.82 2.38
C LEU A 128 -9.09 -10.79 2.82
N GLU A 129 -9.28 -11.90 2.09
CA GLU A 129 -10.26 -12.93 2.44
C GLU A 129 -10.00 -13.52 3.84
N TRP A 130 -8.73 -13.78 4.16
CA TRP A 130 -8.34 -14.26 5.47
C TRP A 130 -8.65 -13.26 6.59
N VAL A 131 -8.42 -11.97 6.37
CA VAL A 131 -8.76 -10.91 7.34
C VAL A 131 -10.25 -10.85 7.56
N LEU A 132 -11.07 -10.94 6.52
CA LEU A 132 -12.52 -10.97 6.62
C LEU A 132 -13.03 -12.18 7.44
N ASP A 133 -12.40 -13.35 7.25
CA ASP A 133 -12.81 -14.61 7.91
C ASP A 133 -12.30 -14.72 9.35
N ASN A 134 -11.16 -14.12 9.66
CA ASN A 134 -10.44 -14.36 10.91
C ASN A 134 -10.18 -13.10 11.74
N GLY A 135 -10.26 -11.91 11.15
CA GLY A 135 -9.87 -10.64 11.80
C GLY A 135 -10.58 -10.41 13.13
N ALA A 136 -11.85 -10.77 13.25
CA ALA A 136 -12.62 -10.63 14.47
C ALA A 136 -12.02 -11.40 15.65
N LYS A 137 -11.39 -12.56 15.42
CA LYS A 137 -10.70 -13.38 16.45
C LYS A 137 -9.48 -12.63 17.05
N TYR A 138 -8.94 -11.68 16.29
CA TYR A 138 -7.81 -10.84 16.69
C TYR A 138 -8.25 -9.45 17.17
N GLY A 139 -9.56 -9.21 17.30
CA GLY A 139 -10.10 -7.95 17.76
C GLY A 139 -10.25 -6.89 16.66
N ALA A 140 -10.37 -7.30 15.40
CA ALA A 140 -10.67 -6.40 14.30
C ALA A 140 -12.18 -6.29 14.03
N ASP A 141 -12.65 -5.09 13.78
CA ASP A 141 -13.94 -4.85 13.16
C ASP A 141 -13.77 -4.86 11.64
N THR A 142 -14.11 -5.98 11.03
CA THR A 142 -13.99 -6.15 9.57
C THR A 142 -15.09 -5.46 8.78
N GLY A 143 -16.13 -4.94 9.42
CA GLY A 143 -17.12 -4.05 8.83
C GLY A 143 -16.60 -2.62 8.63
N ARG A 144 -15.47 -2.28 9.28
CA ARG A 144 -14.73 -1.03 9.10
C ARG A 144 -13.31 -1.34 8.64
N LEU A 145 -13.17 -1.76 7.38
CA LEU A 145 -11.90 -2.21 6.80
C LEU A 145 -11.37 -1.23 5.75
N ALA A 146 -10.16 -0.74 5.97
CA ALA A 146 -9.40 0.02 4.98
C ALA A 146 -8.33 -0.85 4.30
N ILE A 147 -8.00 -0.52 3.04
CA ILE A 147 -6.86 -1.10 2.32
C ILE A 147 -5.84 0.00 2.06
N ILE A 148 -4.63 -0.14 2.62
CA ILE A 148 -3.54 0.80 2.41
C ILE A 148 -2.39 0.09 1.70
N GLY A 149 -1.83 0.73 0.69
CA GLY A 149 -0.66 0.19 0.00
C GLY A 149 0.27 1.27 -0.52
N GLU A 150 1.56 0.97 -0.58
CA GLU A 150 2.61 1.89 -1.01
C GLU A 150 3.25 1.45 -2.32
N SER A 151 3.46 2.35 -3.27
CA SER A 151 4.20 2.08 -4.51
C SER A 151 3.66 0.84 -5.25
N ALA A 152 4.40 -0.28 -5.27
CA ALA A 152 3.93 -1.56 -5.79
C ALA A 152 2.72 -2.11 -5.00
N GLY A 153 2.69 -1.92 -3.68
CA GLY A 153 1.55 -2.26 -2.82
C GLY A 153 0.32 -1.41 -3.12
N ALA A 154 0.51 -0.15 -3.53
CA ALA A 154 -0.58 0.73 -3.96
C ALA A 154 -1.27 0.20 -5.24
N ASN A 155 -0.52 -0.38 -6.16
CA ASN A 155 -1.09 -1.08 -7.32
C ASN A 155 -1.96 -2.25 -6.89
N LEU A 156 -1.49 -3.06 -5.93
CA LEU A 156 -2.26 -4.19 -5.41
C LEU A 156 -3.50 -3.71 -4.65
N ALA A 157 -3.40 -2.66 -3.84
CA ALA A 157 -4.52 -2.05 -3.12
C ALA A 157 -5.61 -1.53 -4.08
N ALA A 158 -5.20 -0.79 -5.11
CA ALA A 158 -6.12 -0.30 -6.15
C ALA A 158 -6.78 -1.44 -6.94
N ALA A 159 -6.02 -2.50 -7.27
CA ALA A 159 -6.56 -3.69 -7.94
C ALA A 159 -7.55 -4.45 -7.04
N LEU A 160 -7.28 -4.57 -5.72
CA LEU A 160 -8.22 -5.16 -4.76
C LEU A 160 -9.52 -4.36 -4.69
N ALA A 161 -9.45 -3.03 -4.53
CA ALA A 161 -10.62 -2.16 -4.50
C ALA A 161 -11.48 -2.31 -5.78
N TYR A 162 -10.83 -2.45 -6.93
CA TYR A 162 -11.54 -2.71 -8.18
C TYR A 162 -12.21 -4.09 -8.18
N CYS A 163 -11.52 -5.14 -7.71
CA CYS A 163 -12.05 -6.50 -7.68
C CYS A 163 -13.18 -6.71 -6.67
N THR A 164 -13.22 -5.95 -5.58
CA THR A 164 -14.32 -6.01 -4.60
C THR A 164 -15.60 -5.35 -5.12
N THR A 165 -15.51 -4.45 -6.09
CA THR A 165 -16.63 -3.63 -6.56
C THR A 165 -17.06 -3.90 -8.00
N HIS A 166 -16.20 -4.49 -8.83
CA HIS A 166 -16.46 -4.69 -10.26
C HIS A 166 -16.30 -6.16 -10.65
N PRO A 167 -17.29 -6.76 -11.34
CA PRO A 167 -17.18 -8.12 -11.84
C PRO A 167 -16.06 -8.23 -12.86
N ARG A 168 -15.28 -9.29 -12.78
CA ARG A 168 -14.11 -9.50 -13.62
C ARG A 168 -14.12 -10.89 -14.26
N PRO A 169 -13.61 -11.03 -15.50
CA PRO A 169 -13.52 -12.32 -16.19
C PRO A 169 -12.44 -13.24 -15.60
N GLU A 170 -11.49 -12.71 -14.82
CA GLU A 170 -10.43 -13.50 -14.20
C GLU A 170 -11.00 -14.39 -13.09
N PRO A 171 -10.96 -15.74 -13.18
CA PRO A 171 -11.66 -16.61 -12.23
C PRO A 171 -11.24 -16.42 -10.76
N PHE A 172 -10.01 -15.97 -10.53
CA PHE A 172 -9.49 -15.76 -9.17
C PHE A 172 -10.04 -14.52 -8.46
N THR A 173 -10.83 -13.69 -9.14
CA THR A 173 -11.46 -12.49 -8.55
C THR A 173 -12.89 -12.77 -8.10
N ARG A 174 -13.48 -13.89 -8.53
CA ARG A 174 -14.89 -14.18 -8.32
C ARG A 174 -15.25 -14.23 -6.83
N SER A 175 -14.48 -14.95 -6.02
CA SER A 175 -14.78 -15.13 -4.59
C SER A 175 -14.86 -13.80 -3.84
N ILE A 176 -13.92 -12.88 -4.09
CA ILE A 176 -13.92 -11.59 -3.39
C ILE A 176 -15.04 -10.67 -3.89
N PHE A 177 -15.40 -10.74 -5.17
CA PHE A 177 -16.54 -9.99 -5.70
C PHE A 177 -17.87 -10.51 -5.13
N GLU A 178 -18.08 -11.82 -5.11
CA GLU A 178 -19.32 -12.46 -4.63
C GLU A 178 -19.53 -12.30 -3.10
N ARG A 179 -18.46 -12.00 -2.34
CA ARG A 179 -18.56 -11.70 -0.90
C ARG A 179 -19.22 -10.36 -0.58
N GLU A 180 -19.38 -9.48 -1.56
CA GLU A 180 -19.99 -8.15 -1.39
C GLU A 180 -19.34 -7.34 -0.25
N VAL A 181 -18.00 -7.41 -0.19
CA VAL A 181 -17.22 -6.76 0.86
C VAL A 181 -17.40 -5.25 0.81
N ASP A 182 -17.80 -4.66 1.92
CA ASP A 182 -17.79 -3.21 2.10
C ASP A 182 -16.40 -2.76 2.60
N ILE A 183 -15.65 -2.12 1.70
CA ILE A 183 -14.36 -1.51 2.04
C ILE A 183 -14.63 -0.06 2.42
N ALA A 184 -14.36 0.29 3.67
CA ALA A 184 -14.61 1.64 4.20
C ALA A 184 -13.84 2.72 3.42
N CYS A 185 -12.58 2.48 3.10
CA CYS A 185 -11.76 3.36 2.26
C CYS A 185 -10.49 2.68 1.73
N VAL A 186 -9.84 3.30 0.74
CA VAL A 186 -8.61 2.78 0.12
C VAL A 186 -7.57 3.89 0.01
N ALA A 187 -6.32 3.61 0.42
CA ALA A 187 -5.22 4.55 0.32
C ALA A 187 -4.05 3.98 -0.51
N PRO A 188 -4.10 4.07 -1.85
CA PRO A 188 -2.98 3.73 -2.73
C PRO A 188 -2.00 4.91 -2.81
N LEU A 189 -0.92 4.86 -2.01
CA LEU A 189 0.05 5.94 -1.87
C LEU A 189 1.13 5.85 -2.97
N TYR A 190 1.35 6.94 -3.70
CA TYR A 190 2.38 7.08 -4.77
C TYR A 190 2.55 5.82 -5.63
N GLY A 191 1.43 5.28 -6.14
CA GLY A 191 1.39 4.00 -6.82
C GLY A 191 1.94 3.98 -8.24
N LEU A 192 2.64 2.89 -8.63
CA LEU A 192 2.88 2.56 -10.03
C LEU A 192 1.63 1.83 -10.57
N LEU A 193 0.66 2.57 -11.07
CA LEU A 193 -0.69 2.08 -11.33
C LEU A 193 -0.96 1.68 -12.78
N ASP A 194 -0.07 2.05 -13.73
CA ASP A 194 -0.13 1.65 -15.13
C ASP A 194 1.20 1.07 -15.60
N LEU A 195 1.27 -0.25 -15.69
CA LEU A 195 2.45 -1.00 -16.15
C LEU A 195 2.46 -1.26 -17.66
N HIS A 196 1.41 -0.85 -18.35
CA HIS A 196 1.28 -1.09 -19.79
C HIS A 196 2.32 -0.30 -20.61
N ASP A 197 2.49 0.98 -20.29
CA ASP A 197 3.45 1.85 -20.95
C ASP A 197 4.29 2.64 -19.96
N VAL A 198 5.27 1.97 -19.39
CA VAL A 198 6.21 2.64 -18.47
C VAL A 198 7.13 3.66 -19.14
N ARG A 199 7.18 3.69 -20.49
CA ARG A 199 7.98 4.70 -21.20
C ARG A 199 7.35 6.08 -21.13
N ARG A 200 6.05 6.21 -20.79
CA ARG A 200 5.36 7.50 -20.63
C ARG A 200 6.07 8.44 -19.64
N PHE A 201 6.73 7.90 -18.61
CA PHE A 201 7.43 8.68 -17.59
C PHE A 201 8.61 9.50 -18.14
N TRP A 202 9.16 9.10 -19.30
CA TRP A 202 10.29 9.80 -19.94
C TRP A 202 10.12 9.93 -21.46
N ARG A 203 8.88 9.88 -21.97
CA ARG A 203 8.60 10.11 -23.40
C ARG A 203 8.87 11.55 -23.78
N ASP A 204 8.55 12.49 -22.90
CA ASP A 204 8.90 13.88 -23.01
C ASP A 204 10.44 14.05 -22.91
N PRO A 205 11.11 14.67 -23.90
CA PRO A 205 12.56 14.84 -23.90
C PRO A 205 13.09 15.59 -22.69
N ASP A 206 12.36 16.60 -22.17
CA ASP A 206 12.79 17.37 -21.00
C ASP A 206 12.69 16.56 -19.73
N LYS A 207 11.62 15.82 -19.54
CA LYS A 207 11.49 14.85 -18.44
C LYS A 207 12.56 13.76 -18.57
N SER A 208 12.85 13.31 -19.80
CA SER A 208 13.89 12.31 -20.04
C SER A 208 15.27 12.81 -19.64
N ARG A 209 15.62 14.07 -19.95
CA ARG A 209 16.92 14.68 -19.57
C ARG A 209 17.05 14.82 -18.05
N ARG A 210 15.99 15.19 -17.36
CA ARG A 210 15.97 15.38 -15.90
C ARG A 210 15.94 14.06 -15.11
N MET A 211 15.40 13.00 -15.71
CA MET A 211 15.29 11.70 -15.03
C MET A 211 16.58 10.90 -15.17
N ALA A 212 17.23 10.62 -14.06
CA ALA A 212 18.45 9.82 -14.03
C ALA A 212 18.25 8.42 -14.67
N GLY A 213 19.27 7.93 -15.37
CA GLY A 213 19.19 6.65 -16.08
C GLY A 213 18.87 5.45 -15.20
N TRP A 214 19.33 5.48 -13.94
CA TRP A 214 19.03 4.43 -12.96
C TRP A 214 17.54 4.40 -12.58
N ILE A 215 16.85 5.56 -12.46
CA ILE A 215 15.40 5.63 -12.20
C ILE A 215 14.62 4.98 -13.34
N LYS A 216 14.98 5.30 -14.60
CA LYS A 216 14.38 4.67 -15.79
C LYS A 216 14.57 3.15 -15.79
N GLY A 217 15.77 2.72 -15.38
CA GLY A 217 16.10 1.30 -15.20
C GLY A 217 15.24 0.62 -14.15
N GLU A 218 15.03 1.28 -13.02
CA GLU A 218 14.22 0.77 -11.90
C GLU A 218 12.74 0.63 -12.28
N ILE A 219 12.16 1.64 -12.92
CA ILE A 219 10.76 1.58 -13.38
C ILE A 219 10.55 0.46 -14.41
N ARG A 220 11.48 0.28 -15.36
CA ARG A 220 11.45 -0.85 -16.30
C ARG A 220 11.60 -2.19 -15.58
N GLY A 221 12.53 -2.26 -14.63
CA GLY A 221 12.76 -3.42 -13.78
C GLY A 221 11.54 -3.82 -12.98
N THR A 222 10.80 -2.84 -12.47
CA THR A 222 9.54 -3.04 -11.74
C THR A 222 8.47 -3.68 -12.62
N ALA A 223 8.25 -3.15 -13.82
CA ALA A 223 7.30 -3.73 -14.76
C ALA A 223 7.70 -5.17 -15.16
N TYR A 224 8.98 -5.42 -15.39
CA TYR A 224 9.48 -6.77 -15.66
C TYR A 224 9.33 -7.70 -14.45
N SER A 225 9.60 -7.21 -13.25
CA SER A 225 9.44 -7.99 -12.01
C SER A 225 8.00 -8.44 -11.81
N TYR A 226 7.04 -7.57 -12.08
CA TYR A 226 5.63 -7.90 -11.91
C TYR A 226 5.08 -8.77 -13.06
N LEU A 227 5.36 -8.41 -14.31
CA LEU A 227 4.79 -9.08 -15.49
C LEU A 227 5.65 -10.23 -16.02
N GLY A 228 6.94 -10.27 -15.66
CA GLY A 228 7.90 -11.23 -16.21
C GLY A 228 8.06 -11.04 -17.72
N ARG A 229 8.26 -12.15 -18.45
CA ARG A 229 8.32 -12.13 -19.92
C ARG A 229 7.06 -11.61 -20.61
N ARG A 230 5.95 -11.47 -19.86
CA ARG A 230 4.65 -10.99 -20.33
C ARG A 230 4.57 -9.47 -20.44
N VAL A 231 5.60 -8.72 -20.03
CA VAL A 231 5.63 -7.25 -20.09
C VAL A 231 5.26 -6.70 -21.48
N LYS A 232 5.63 -7.40 -22.56
CA LYS A 232 5.25 -7.06 -23.93
C LYS A 232 3.76 -7.26 -24.24
N ARG A 233 3.03 -7.98 -23.38
CA ARG A 233 1.60 -8.28 -23.50
C ARG A 233 0.81 -7.69 -22.32
N ALA A 234 1.31 -6.61 -21.73
CA ALA A 234 0.71 -6.01 -20.53
C ALA A 234 -0.78 -5.67 -20.70
N LEU A 235 -1.22 -5.31 -21.92
CA LEU A 235 -2.64 -5.07 -22.25
C LEU A 235 -3.56 -6.27 -21.98
N GLN A 236 -3.03 -7.49 -22.03
CA GLN A 236 -3.81 -8.71 -21.75
C GLN A 236 -4.04 -8.95 -20.25
N PHE A 237 -3.44 -8.11 -19.39
CA PHE A 237 -3.51 -8.23 -17.95
C PHE A 237 -4.02 -6.92 -17.31
N PRO A 238 -5.30 -6.57 -17.49
CA PRO A 238 -5.83 -5.26 -17.06
C PRO A 238 -5.65 -5.00 -15.57
N LEU A 239 -5.81 -6.02 -14.72
CA LEU A 239 -5.62 -5.88 -13.27
C LEU A 239 -4.17 -5.64 -12.84
N ALA A 240 -3.19 -5.86 -13.71
CA ALA A 240 -1.81 -5.44 -13.46
C ALA A 240 -1.61 -3.92 -13.63
N SER A 241 -2.54 -3.26 -14.30
CA SER A 241 -2.57 -1.81 -14.54
C SER A 241 -3.93 -1.24 -14.11
N PRO A 242 -4.27 -1.26 -12.81
CA PRO A 242 -5.61 -0.93 -12.32
C PRO A 242 -6.07 0.48 -12.71
N LEU A 243 -5.15 1.44 -12.85
CA LEU A 243 -5.47 2.79 -13.31
C LEU A 243 -6.29 2.79 -14.60
N ARG A 244 -5.91 1.96 -15.56
CA ARG A 244 -6.62 1.85 -16.85
C ARG A 244 -8.05 1.30 -16.73
N LEU A 245 -8.33 0.58 -15.65
CA LEU A 245 -9.68 0.11 -15.35
C LEU A 245 -10.52 1.24 -14.75
N PHE A 246 -9.94 2.06 -13.89
CA PHE A 246 -10.60 3.25 -13.35
C PHE A 246 -10.86 4.32 -14.42
N GLU A 247 -10.02 4.43 -15.43
CA GLU A 247 -10.21 5.37 -16.56
C GLU A 247 -11.35 4.99 -17.51
N LYS A 248 -11.82 3.73 -17.47
CA LYS A 248 -12.96 3.27 -18.28
C LYS A 248 -14.27 3.46 -17.53
N PRO A 249 -15.40 3.53 -18.20
CA PRO A 249 -16.72 3.48 -17.56
C PRO A 249 -16.87 2.22 -16.69
N ALA A 250 -17.74 2.29 -15.68
CA ALA A 250 -18.10 1.12 -14.89
C ALA A 250 -18.77 0.08 -15.79
N VAL A 251 -18.50 -1.20 -15.55
CA VAL A 251 -19.17 -2.29 -16.26
C VAL A 251 -20.50 -2.63 -15.58
N PRO A 252 -21.48 -3.19 -16.31
CA PRO A 252 -22.74 -3.64 -15.70
C PRO A 252 -22.50 -4.56 -14.50
N GLY A 253 -23.30 -4.41 -13.45
CA GLY A 253 -23.16 -5.18 -12.20
C GLY A 253 -22.06 -4.67 -11.26
N SER A 254 -21.42 -3.54 -11.57
CA SER A 254 -20.48 -2.90 -10.64
C SER A 254 -21.19 -2.25 -9.46
N ARG A 255 -20.55 -2.32 -8.30
CA ARG A 255 -20.92 -1.59 -7.08
C ARG A 255 -20.16 -0.26 -7.00
N PRO A 256 -20.64 0.72 -6.21
CA PRO A 256 -19.88 1.95 -5.96
C PRO A 256 -18.48 1.68 -5.45
N LEU A 257 -17.53 2.51 -5.85
CA LEU A 257 -16.16 2.48 -5.31
C LEU A 257 -16.16 3.11 -3.91
N PRO A 258 -15.33 2.60 -2.98
CA PRO A 258 -15.11 3.25 -1.70
C PRO A 258 -14.43 4.62 -1.90
N PRO A 259 -14.39 5.49 -0.87
CA PRO A 259 -13.56 6.67 -0.86
C PRO A 259 -12.07 6.34 -0.98
N PHE A 260 -11.32 7.21 -1.69
CA PHE A 260 -9.88 7.08 -1.90
C PHE A 260 -9.11 8.23 -1.26
N PHE A 261 -7.94 7.90 -0.72
CA PHE A 261 -6.89 8.86 -0.36
C PHE A 261 -5.65 8.53 -1.16
N THR A 262 -5.03 9.52 -1.79
CA THR A 262 -3.76 9.30 -2.49
C THR A 262 -2.82 10.47 -2.32
N THR A 263 -1.52 10.19 -2.31
CA THR A 263 -0.49 11.20 -2.09
C THR A 263 0.71 10.95 -2.99
N VAL A 264 1.43 12.03 -3.32
CA VAL A 264 2.64 11.96 -4.13
C VAL A 264 3.49 13.22 -3.98
N GLY A 265 4.79 13.09 -4.12
CA GLY A 265 5.70 14.23 -4.23
C GLY A 265 5.82 14.76 -5.67
N THR A 266 6.09 16.05 -5.85
CA THR A 266 6.29 16.61 -7.21
C THR A 266 7.60 16.16 -7.86
N ALA A 267 8.57 15.67 -7.07
CA ALA A 267 9.81 15.07 -7.56
C ALA A 267 9.71 13.54 -7.72
N ASP A 268 8.55 12.95 -7.42
CA ASP A 268 8.29 11.53 -7.62
C ASP A 268 8.03 11.25 -9.11
N PRO A 269 8.74 10.30 -9.74
CA PRO A 269 8.48 9.92 -11.14
C PRO A 269 7.06 9.38 -11.35
N LEU A 270 6.38 8.88 -10.31
CA LEU A 270 5.04 8.31 -10.37
C LEU A 270 3.91 9.34 -10.20
N LEU A 271 4.25 10.65 -10.09
CA LEU A 271 3.29 11.75 -9.97
C LEU A 271 2.13 11.65 -10.98
N GLY A 272 2.45 11.35 -12.23
CA GLY A 272 1.45 11.26 -13.30
C GLY A 272 0.41 10.16 -13.10
N ASP A 273 0.78 9.03 -12.52
CA ASP A 273 -0.18 7.94 -12.24
C ASP A 273 -1.13 8.31 -11.10
N THR A 274 -0.62 8.98 -10.08
CA THR A 274 -1.43 9.44 -8.94
C THR A 274 -2.45 10.50 -9.36
N ILE A 275 -2.03 11.49 -10.16
CA ILE A 275 -2.95 12.51 -10.71
C ILE A 275 -4.03 11.86 -11.58
N ARG A 276 -3.65 10.98 -12.53
CA ARG A 276 -4.58 10.27 -13.40
C ARG A 276 -5.59 9.42 -12.60
N LEU A 277 -5.16 8.80 -11.48
CA LEU A 277 -6.07 8.06 -10.62
C LEU A 277 -7.13 8.98 -10.02
N SER A 278 -6.73 10.12 -9.44
CA SER A 278 -7.66 11.09 -8.87
C SER A 278 -8.66 11.61 -9.91
N GLU A 279 -8.19 11.94 -11.11
CA GLU A 279 -9.05 12.37 -12.22
C GLU A 279 -10.02 11.26 -12.67
N ALA A 280 -9.55 10.00 -12.73
CA ALA A 280 -10.38 8.86 -13.11
C ALA A 280 -11.48 8.60 -12.07
N LEU A 281 -11.17 8.72 -10.78
CA LEU A 281 -12.13 8.58 -9.68
C LEU A 281 -13.15 9.72 -9.69
N ALA A 282 -12.71 10.96 -9.94
CA ALA A 282 -13.61 12.12 -10.07
C ALA A 282 -14.62 11.92 -11.21
N ARG A 283 -14.19 11.41 -12.38
CA ARG A 283 -15.09 11.09 -13.50
C ARG A 283 -16.12 10.00 -13.16
N ARG A 284 -15.88 9.23 -12.10
CA ARG A 284 -16.80 8.20 -11.59
C ARG A 284 -17.63 8.66 -10.38
N ASN A 285 -17.61 9.96 -10.06
CA ASN A 285 -18.22 10.53 -8.86
C ASN A 285 -17.78 9.83 -7.56
N THR A 286 -16.54 9.32 -7.55
CA THR A 286 -15.94 8.70 -6.36
C THR A 286 -15.13 9.72 -5.61
N ASN A 287 -15.36 9.82 -4.29
CA ASN A 287 -14.57 10.70 -3.42
C ASN A 287 -13.09 10.30 -3.45
N CYS A 288 -12.22 11.25 -3.75
CA CYS A 288 -10.77 11.05 -3.74
C CYS A 288 -10.07 12.28 -3.17
N GLU A 289 -9.42 12.12 -2.03
CA GLU A 289 -8.55 13.14 -1.45
C GLU A 289 -7.14 12.97 -2.01
N LEU A 290 -6.70 13.95 -2.82
CA LEU A 290 -5.37 13.98 -3.44
C LEU A 290 -4.49 15.01 -2.73
N HIS A 291 -3.35 14.57 -2.21
CA HIS A 291 -2.34 15.44 -1.60
C HIS A 291 -1.03 15.41 -2.40
N VAL A 292 -0.59 16.58 -2.87
CA VAL A 292 0.63 16.73 -3.66
C VAL A 292 1.65 17.58 -2.91
N PHE A 293 2.80 16.97 -2.56
CA PHE A 293 3.84 17.62 -1.75
C PHE A 293 4.97 18.16 -2.62
N ARG A 294 5.18 19.48 -2.55
CA ARG A 294 6.17 20.15 -3.37
C ARG A 294 7.60 19.73 -3.03
N GLY A 295 8.36 19.30 -4.04
CA GLY A 295 9.77 18.92 -3.92
C GLY A 295 10.00 17.53 -3.30
N GLU A 296 8.96 16.84 -2.83
CA GLU A 296 9.12 15.54 -2.21
C GLU A 296 9.35 14.43 -3.23
N ILE A 297 10.19 13.47 -2.84
CA ILE A 297 10.59 12.30 -3.63
C ILE A 297 9.66 11.10 -3.38
N HIS A 298 9.89 10.02 -4.11
CA HIS A 298 9.19 8.75 -3.90
C HIS A 298 9.36 8.24 -2.45
N ALA A 299 8.25 7.81 -1.83
CA ALA A 299 8.20 7.28 -0.47
C ALA A 299 8.72 8.24 0.63
N PHE A 300 8.55 9.56 0.47
CA PHE A 300 8.98 10.56 1.44
C PHE A 300 8.34 10.40 2.83
N ASN A 301 7.18 9.78 2.92
CA ASN A 301 6.44 9.52 4.15
C ASN A 301 7.18 8.63 5.16
N VAL A 302 8.16 7.84 4.70
CA VAL A 302 9.02 7.06 5.59
C VAL A 302 10.02 7.93 6.37
N LEU A 303 10.24 9.17 5.92
CA LEU A 303 11.15 10.13 6.52
C LEU A 303 10.43 10.94 7.61
N LEU A 304 10.03 10.29 8.70
CA LEU A 304 9.14 10.82 9.75
C LEU A 304 9.64 12.12 10.40
N TRP A 305 10.94 12.43 10.28
CA TRP A 305 11.51 13.71 10.73
C TRP A 305 11.20 14.89 9.79
N ARG A 306 10.72 14.66 8.56
CA ARG A 306 10.35 15.72 7.61
C ARG A 306 8.95 16.24 7.89
N ALA A 307 8.77 17.55 7.80
CA ALA A 307 7.45 18.18 7.97
C ALA A 307 6.41 17.63 6.99
N ALA A 308 6.78 17.52 5.71
CA ALA A 308 5.89 16.97 4.68
C ALA A 308 5.44 15.52 4.96
N ALA A 309 6.32 14.69 5.53
CA ALA A 309 5.94 13.33 5.93
C ALA A 309 4.91 13.35 7.06
N ARG A 310 5.11 14.20 8.08
CA ARG A 310 4.16 14.35 9.18
C ARG A 310 2.80 14.90 8.72
N GLU A 311 2.82 15.89 7.85
CA GLU A 311 1.61 16.45 7.23
C GLU A 311 0.84 15.39 6.44
N GLN A 312 1.54 14.58 5.64
CA GLN A 312 0.93 13.48 4.89
C GLN A 312 0.30 12.44 5.82
N TRP A 313 0.99 12.07 6.92
CA TRP A 313 0.42 11.16 7.91
C TRP A 313 -0.80 11.76 8.59
N GLY A 314 -0.78 13.07 8.91
CA GLY A 314 -1.92 13.80 9.45
C GLY A 314 -3.14 13.70 8.55
N ALA A 315 -2.97 14.08 7.30
CA ALA A 315 -4.05 14.02 6.31
C ALA A 315 -4.60 12.59 6.12
N LEU A 316 -3.73 11.58 6.15
CA LEU A 316 -4.16 10.18 6.07
C LEU A 316 -4.99 9.78 7.31
N PHE A 317 -4.60 10.19 8.51
CA PHE A 317 -5.36 9.87 9.73
C PHE A 317 -6.71 10.57 9.75
N ASP A 318 -6.77 11.85 9.36
CA ASP A 318 -8.05 12.59 9.25
C ASP A 318 -9.00 11.90 8.27
N PHE A 319 -8.47 11.42 7.14
CA PHE A 319 -9.23 10.66 6.17
C PHE A 319 -9.72 9.31 6.72
N LEU A 320 -8.87 8.56 7.41
CA LEU A 320 -9.23 7.28 8.02
C LEU A 320 -10.28 7.47 9.13
N GLU A 321 -10.12 8.48 9.98
CA GLU A 321 -11.09 8.82 11.03
C GLU A 321 -12.46 9.08 10.42
N LYS A 322 -12.52 9.94 9.42
CA LYS A 322 -13.77 10.31 8.72
C LYS A 322 -14.50 9.10 8.12
N HIS A 323 -13.77 8.14 7.56
CA HIS A 323 -14.37 7.04 6.81
C HIS A 323 -14.50 5.72 7.58
N MET A 324 -13.79 5.56 8.69
CA MET A 324 -13.81 4.34 9.49
C MET A 324 -14.50 4.49 10.84
N HIS A 325 -14.66 5.72 11.36
CA HIS A 325 -15.36 5.96 12.63
C HIS A 325 -16.72 6.62 12.45
N GLY A 326 -17.04 7.16 11.26
CA GLY A 326 -18.24 7.93 10.98
C GLY A 326 -18.19 9.31 11.65
N THR A 327 -19.15 10.19 11.33
CA THR A 327 -19.33 11.43 12.08
C THR A 327 -19.76 11.08 13.51
N MET A 328 -18.84 11.20 14.45
CA MET A 328 -18.99 10.79 15.84
C MET A 328 -20.20 11.39 16.53
N ALA A 329 -21.15 10.54 16.92
CA ALA A 329 -21.75 10.68 18.23
C ALA A 329 -20.78 10.02 19.24
N GLU A 330 -20.08 10.84 20.02
CA GLU A 330 -19.23 10.47 21.16
C GLU A 330 -18.04 9.52 20.89
N ALA A 331 -16.86 10.13 20.65
CA ALA A 331 -15.58 9.46 20.78
C ALA A 331 -15.36 9.00 22.23
N PRO A 332 -14.83 7.78 22.49
CA PRO A 332 -14.27 7.51 23.79
C PRO A 332 -13.13 8.51 24.03
N ALA A 333 -13.28 9.31 25.07
CA ALA A 333 -12.28 10.27 25.53
C ALA A 333 -11.02 9.50 25.90
N GLN A 334 -10.06 9.41 24.97
CA GLN A 334 -8.65 9.07 25.16
C GLN A 334 -8.00 8.40 23.94
N ALA A 335 -8.30 8.85 22.70
CA ALA A 335 -7.29 8.71 21.65
C ALA A 335 -6.22 9.80 21.91
N PRO A 336 -4.92 9.50 21.92
CA PRO A 336 -3.91 10.56 22.00
C PRO A 336 -4.06 11.43 20.75
N HIS A 337 -4.54 12.65 20.98
CA HIS A 337 -4.73 13.65 19.94
C HIS A 337 -3.46 13.78 19.11
N TYR A 338 -3.58 13.87 17.81
CA TYR A 338 -2.52 14.18 16.84
C TYR A 338 -1.70 15.42 17.23
N ALA A 339 -2.31 16.36 17.99
CA ALA A 339 -1.63 17.47 18.63
C ALA A 339 -0.41 17.03 19.49
N SER A 340 -0.47 15.87 20.14
CA SER A 340 0.66 15.38 20.95
C SER A 340 1.85 14.92 20.11
N LEU A 341 1.64 14.46 18.87
CA LEU A 341 2.74 14.16 17.95
C LEU A 341 3.34 15.44 17.36
N ALA A 342 2.52 16.45 17.07
CA ALA A 342 3.00 17.74 16.58
C ALA A 342 3.76 18.50 17.69
N GLU A 343 3.31 18.46 18.93
CA GLU A 343 4.00 19.07 20.08
C GLU A 343 5.29 18.33 20.46
N THR A 344 5.32 17.00 20.32
CA THR A 344 6.53 16.19 20.55
C THR A 344 7.60 16.39 19.48
N PHE A 345 7.26 16.95 18.34
CA PHE A 345 8.19 17.30 17.25
C PHE A 345 8.70 18.75 17.31
N ALA A 346 8.17 19.59 18.22
CA ALA A 346 8.55 20.99 18.36
C ALA A 346 9.69 21.23 19.38
N GLU A 347 10.05 20.24 20.21
CA GLU A 347 11.23 20.19 21.08
C GLU A 347 12.36 19.36 20.44
#